data_ce20ac58f3997dee85d4cf770927642b
#
_entry.id   ce20ac58f3997dee85d4cf770927642b
#
_cell.length_a   1.000
_cell.length_b   1.000
_cell.length_c   1.000
_cell.angle_alpha   90.00
_cell.angle_beta   90.00
_cell.angle_gamma   90.00
#
_symmetry.space_group_name_H-M   'P 1'
#
loop_
_entity.id
_entity.type
_entity.pdbx_description
1 polymer ?
#
loop_
_entity_poly.entity_id
_entity_poly.type
_entity_poly.pdbx_seq_one_letter_code
_entity_poly.pdbx_strand_id
1 'polypeptide(L)'
;MNKGIVIAGFAGVGKTTLAKKYKNVIDIESSPYKWDYSEVDTSDLEKLKGTKNRKKNSLFPQNYITAVKEAQKKYDVVLVWIHPEEILPYYDINNIDYYLCFPTKESLKEYEKRFVNRGNNKEYIDKVLSSYDRRYEQF
;
A
#
# COMPACT_ATOMS: atom_id res chain seq x y z
N MET A 1 -23.29 13.41 -4.65
CA MET A 1 -22.54 12.90 -3.49
C MET A 1 -21.05 12.98 -3.78
N ASN A 2 -20.30 13.55 -2.86
CA ASN A 2 -18.85 13.62 -3.01
C ASN A 2 -18.22 12.29 -2.68
N LYS A 3 -17.36 11.80 -3.57
CA LYS A 3 -16.55 10.62 -3.30
C LYS A 3 -15.33 11.01 -2.46
N GLY A 4 -14.87 10.11 -1.60
CA GLY A 4 -13.62 10.29 -0.87
C GLY A 4 -12.43 10.47 -1.81
N ILE A 5 -11.48 11.29 -1.39
CA ILE A 5 -10.24 11.55 -2.13
C ILE A 5 -9.31 10.36 -1.98
N VAL A 6 -8.78 9.84 -3.09
CA VAL A 6 -7.83 8.73 -3.09
C VAL A 6 -6.41 9.28 -3.18
N ILE A 7 -5.55 8.88 -2.25
CA ILE A 7 -4.13 9.23 -2.24
C ILE A 7 -3.31 7.94 -2.28
N ALA A 8 -2.58 7.74 -3.37
CA ALA A 8 -1.69 6.61 -3.53
C ALA A 8 -0.30 6.98 -2.99
N GLY A 9 0.12 6.32 -1.94
CA GLY A 9 1.34 6.63 -1.22
C GLY A 9 2.33 5.48 -1.16
N PHE A 10 3.61 5.84 -1.28
CA PHE A 10 4.71 4.89 -1.13
C PHE A 10 4.78 4.38 0.31
N ALA A 11 5.34 3.17 0.49
CA ALA A 11 5.53 2.58 1.81
C ALA A 11 6.31 3.55 2.72
N GLY A 12 5.84 3.72 3.95
CA GLY A 12 6.50 4.57 4.94
C GLY A 12 6.15 6.06 4.87
N VAL A 13 5.28 6.51 3.96
CA VAL A 13 4.90 7.94 3.88
C VAL A 13 3.95 8.38 5.00
N GLY A 14 3.48 7.45 5.85
CA GLY A 14 2.65 7.79 7.01
C GLY A 14 1.18 7.46 6.86
N LYS A 15 0.79 6.63 5.89
CA LYS A 15 -0.62 6.26 5.66
C LYS A 15 -1.30 5.67 6.90
N THR A 16 -0.70 4.66 7.49
CA THR A 16 -1.26 4.00 8.68
C THR A 16 -1.37 4.94 9.86
N THR A 17 -0.35 5.77 10.08
CA THR A 17 -0.34 6.77 11.16
C THR A 17 -1.47 7.77 10.98
N LEU A 18 -1.66 8.28 9.76
CA LEU A 18 -2.71 9.23 9.46
C LEU A 18 -4.10 8.62 9.67
N ALA A 19 -4.31 7.38 9.22
CA ALA A 19 -5.58 6.69 9.38
C ALA A 19 -5.93 6.41 10.84
N LYS A 20 -4.92 6.14 11.68
CA LYS A 20 -5.13 5.98 13.13
C LYS A 20 -5.53 7.28 13.82
N LYS A 21 -5.06 8.41 13.30
CA LYS A 21 -5.28 9.73 13.91
C LYS A 21 -6.65 10.31 13.59
N TYR A 22 -7.22 10.00 12.42
CA TYR A 22 -8.47 10.61 11.95
C TYR A 22 -9.50 9.54 11.58
N LYS A 23 -10.73 9.67 12.09
CA LYS A 23 -11.81 8.72 11.85
C LYS A 23 -12.32 8.71 10.40
N ASN A 24 -12.19 9.82 9.70
CA ASN A 24 -12.64 9.98 8.31
C ASN A 24 -11.59 9.58 7.27
N VAL A 25 -10.47 9.02 7.72
CA VAL A 25 -9.37 8.55 6.87
C VAL A 25 -9.21 7.05 7.04
N ILE A 26 -9.11 6.32 5.94
CA ILE A 26 -8.83 4.88 5.95
C ILE A 26 -7.56 4.60 5.16
N ASP A 27 -6.74 3.67 5.66
CA ASP A 27 -5.58 3.12 4.95
C ASP A 27 -5.91 1.70 4.52
N ILE A 28 -6.00 1.47 3.20
CA ILE A 28 -6.27 0.15 2.64
C ILE A 28 -4.95 -0.46 2.19
N GLU A 29 -4.40 -1.34 3.02
CA GLU A 29 -3.18 -2.07 2.69
C GLU A 29 -3.44 -3.10 1.59
N SER A 30 -2.46 -3.28 0.68
CA SER A 30 -2.59 -4.22 -0.43
C SER A 30 -2.43 -5.68 0.00
N SER A 31 -1.64 -5.94 1.03
CA SER A 31 -1.24 -7.28 1.42
C SER A 31 -2.42 -8.23 1.67
N PRO A 32 -3.48 -7.84 2.43
CA PRO A 32 -4.63 -8.74 2.64
C PRO A 32 -5.38 -9.10 1.36
N TYR A 33 -5.27 -8.28 0.32
CA TYR A 33 -5.95 -8.50 -0.96
C TYR A 33 -5.08 -9.21 -1.98
N LYS A 34 -3.79 -8.90 -1.99
CA LYS A 34 -2.83 -9.46 -2.95
C LYS A 34 -2.46 -10.90 -2.67
N TRP A 35 -2.38 -11.27 -1.40
CA TRP A 35 -1.94 -12.57 -0.96
C TRP A 35 -3.06 -13.34 -0.26
N ASP A 36 -3.04 -14.64 -0.42
CA ASP A 36 -3.97 -15.54 0.26
C ASP A 36 -3.29 -16.12 1.50
N TYR A 37 -3.72 -15.66 2.67
CA TYR A 37 -3.19 -16.11 3.96
C TYR A 37 -4.13 -17.07 4.68
N SER A 38 -5.15 -17.61 3.99
CA SER A 38 -6.18 -18.46 4.62
C SER A 38 -5.61 -19.71 5.29
N GLU A 39 -4.46 -20.22 4.81
CA GLU A 39 -3.79 -21.40 5.36
C GLU A 39 -2.60 -21.04 6.28
N VAL A 40 -2.39 -19.75 6.56
CA VAL A 40 -1.25 -19.25 7.32
C VAL A 40 -1.69 -18.89 8.73
N ASP A 41 -0.92 -19.33 9.73
CA ASP A 41 -1.13 -18.93 11.12
C ASP A 41 -0.89 -17.43 11.26
N THR A 42 -1.77 -16.74 11.99
CA THR A 42 -1.67 -15.28 12.20
C THR A 42 -0.34 -14.86 12.78
N SER A 43 0.29 -15.68 13.60
CA SER A 43 1.61 -15.39 14.18
C SER A 43 2.74 -15.33 13.13
N ASP A 44 2.55 -15.94 11.95
CA ASP A 44 3.56 -16.02 10.90
C ASP A 44 3.37 -14.98 9.78
N LEU A 45 2.29 -14.19 9.80
CA LEU A 45 1.98 -13.24 8.73
C LEU A 45 3.10 -12.21 8.51
N GLU A 46 3.64 -11.63 9.57
CA GLU A 46 4.71 -10.63 9.46
C GLU A 46 6.00 -11.21 8.90
N LYS A 47 6.28 -12.50 9.21
CA LYS A 47 7.47 -13.18 8.71
C LYS A 47 7.40 -13.43 7.20
N LEU A 48 6.19 -13.52 6.64
CA LEU A 48 5.99 -13.78 5.21
C LEU A 48 6.01 -12.51 4.36
N LYS A 49 5.81 -11.34 4.95
CA LYS A 49 5.80 -10.07 4.21
C LYS A 49 7.13 -9.86 3.48
N GLY A 50 7.05 -9.56 2.18
CA GLY A 50 8.22 -9.37 1.33
C GLY A 50 8.89 -10.66 0.88
N THR A 51 8.47 -11.82 1.36
CA THR A 51 9.07 -13.12 0.98
C THR A 51 8.41 -13.73 -0.24
N LYS A 52 9.09 -14.71 -0.85
CA LYS A 52 8.58 -15.45 -2.00
C LYS A 52 7.61 -16.58 -1.62
N ASN A 53 7.41 -16.85 -0.34
CA ASN A 53 6.61 -17.95 0.17
C ASN A 53 5.12 -17.65 0.27
N ARG A 54 4.70 -16.47 -0.17
CA ARG A 54 3.30 -16.05 -0.13
C ARG A 54 2.53 -16.59 -1.32
N LYS A 55 1.32 -17.10 -1.04
CA LYS A 55 0.41 -17.55 -2.09
C LYS A 55 -0.36 -16.36 -2.64
N LYS A 56 -0.35 -16.18 -3.96
CA LYS A 56 -1.04 -15.06 -4.61
C LYS A 56 -2.55 -15.28 -4.62
N ASN A 57 -3.32 -14.23 -4.33
CA ASN A 57 -4.78 -14.26 -4.40
C ASN A 57 -5.22 -14.03 -5.86
N SER A 58 -5.96 -14.97 -6.41
CA SER A 58 -6.43 -14.92 -7.80
C SER A 58 -7.43 -13.79 -8.05
N LEU A 59 -8.06 -13.25 -7.02
CA LEU A 59 -9.04 -12.16 -7.13
C LEU A 59 -8.38 -10.77 -7.19
N PHE A 60 -7.08 -10.69 -6.89
CA PHE A 60 -6.33 -9.43 -6.97
C PHE A 60 -6.01 -9.10 -8.44
N PRO A 61 -6.11 -7.86 -8.91
CA PRO A 61 -6.35 -6.63 -8.13
C PRO A 61 -7.82 -6.23 -8.03
N GLN A 62 -8.76 -6.95 -8.61
CA GLN A 62 -10.16 -6.54 -8.62
C GLN A 62 -10.77 -6.43 -7.22
N ASN A 63 -10.41 -7.34 -6.32
CA ASN A 63 -10.86 -7.29 -4.93
C ASN A 63 -10.40 -5.99 -4.25
N TYR A 64 -9.18 -5.55 -4.52
CA TYR A 64 -8.63 -4.30 -3.99
C TYR A 64 -9.36 -3.07 -4.55
N ILE A 65 -9.59 -3.06 -5.86
CA ILE A 65 -10.32 -1.97 -6.52
C ILE A 65 -11.75 -1.84 -5.94
N THR A 66 -12.42 -2.95 -5.71
CA THR A 66 -13.75 -2.96 -5.08
C THR A 66 -13.70 -2.35 -3.68
N ALA A 67 -12.69 -2.71 -2.88
CA ALA A 67 -12.51 -2.17 -1.54
C ALA A 67 -12.28 -0.65 -1.57
N VAL A 68 -11.49 -0.16 -2.52
CA VAL A 68 -11.25 1.29 -2.68
C VAL A 68 -12.55 2.03 -3.01
N LYS A 69 -13.32 1.52 -3.96
CA LYS A 69 -14.61 2.14 -4.34
C LYS A 69 -15.59 2.17 -3.17
N GLU A 70 -15.67 1.10 -2.41
CA GLU A 70 -16.54 1.05 -1.22
C GLU A 70 -16.08 2.01 -0.14
N ALA A 71 -14.77 2.13 0.06
CA ALA A 71 -14.21 3.07 1.01
C ALA A 71 -14.50 4.53 0.63
N GLN A 72 -14.49 4.86 -0.66
CA GLN A 72 -14.80 6.22 -1.13
C GLN A 72 -16.22 6.66 -0.77
N LYS A 73 -17.12 5.72 -0.54
CA LYS A 73 -18.49 6.02 -0.14
C LYS A 73 -18.61 6.34 1.35
N LYS A 74 -17.65 5.89 2.16
CA LYS A 74 -17.71 5.95 3.63
C LYS A 74 -16.71 6.91 4.26
N TYR A 75 -15.61 7.20 3.58
CA TYR A 75 -14.50 7.99 4.12
C TYR A 75 -14.22 9.20 3.23
N ASP A 76 -13.77 10.27 3.84
CA ASP A 76 -13.38 11.48 3.11
C ASP A 76 -12.03 11.33 2.41
N VAL A 77 -11.13 10.53 3.01
CA VAL A 77 -9.80 10.27 2.45
C VAL A 77 -9.51 8.77 2.49
N VAL A 78 -9.13 8.23 1.35
CA VAL A 78 -8.78 6.81 1.19
C VAL A 78 -7.31 6.74 0.78
N LEU A 79 -6.47 6.20 1.66
CA LEU A 79 -5.05 6.01 1.41
C LEU A 79 -4.84 4.63 0.81
N VAL A 80 -4.14 4.56 -0.31
CA VAL A 80 -4.05 3.31 -1.08
C VAL A 80 -2.60 3.00 -1.47
N TRP A 81 -2.39 1.77 -1.87
CA TRP A 81 -1.12 1.27 -2.35
C TRP A 81 -0.75 1.91 -3.68
N ILE A 82 0.55 2.10 -3.88
CA ILE A 82 1.13 2.64 -5.10
C ILE A 82 2.07 1.60 -5.73
N HIS A 83 1.75 1.19 -6.95
CA HIS A 83 2.63 0.35 -7.76
C HIS A 83 2.34 0.63 -9.24
N PRO A 84 3.34 1.09 -10.01
CA PRO A 84 3.12 1.56 -11.38
C PRO A 84 2.51 0.52 -12.31
N GLU A 85 2.83 -0.73 -12.12
CA GLU A 85 2.42 -1.81 -13.02
C GLU A 85 1.24 -2.63 -12.48
N GLU A 86 1.22 -2.88 -11.17
CA GLU A 86 0.27 -3.81 -10.57
C GLU A 86 -1.06 -3.15 -10.18
N ILE A 87 -1.08 -1.85 -9.91
CA ILE A 87 -2.30 -1.21 -9.42
C ILE A 87 -2.67 0.11 -10.11
N LEU A 88 -1.73 0.99 -10.44
CA LEU A 88 -2.08 2.30 -11.00
C LEU A 88 -2.88 2.22 -12.30
N PRO A 89 -2.57 1.30 -13.25
CA PRO A 89 -3.38 1.16 -14.46
C PRO A 89 -4.82 0.74 -14.16
N TYR A 90 -5.04 -0.02 -13.08
CA TYR A 90 -6.38 -0.45 -12.69
C TYR A 90 -7.20 0.67 -12.07
N TYR A 91 -6.57 1.64 -11.41
CA TYR A 91 -7.27 2.85 -10.97
C TYR A 91 -7.82 3.60 -12.17
N ASP A 92 -6.99 3.79 -13.19
CA ASP A 92 -7.38 4.50 -14.42
C ASP A 92 -8.52 3.79 -15.16
N ILE A 93 -8.42 2.47 -15.34
CA ILE A 93 -9.45 1.66 -16.01
C ILE A 93 -10.79 1.73 -15.26
N ASN A 94 -10.74 1.84 -13.94
CA ASN A 94 -11.93 1.87 -13.09
C ASN A 94 -12.40 3.29 -12.76
N ASN A 95 -11.86 4.32 -13.43
CA ASN A 95 -12.21 5.72 -13.24
C ASN A 95 -12.02 6.21 -11.79
N ILE A 96 -10.97 5.72 -11.14
CA ILE A 96 -10.57 6.18 -9.80
C ILE A 96 -9.49 7.24 -9.99
N ASP A 97 -9.83 8.49 -9.72
CA ASP A 97 -8.86 9.58 -9.70
C ASP A 97 -8.07 9.52 -8.40
N TYR A 98 -6.75 9.75 -8.48
CA TYR A 98 -5.88 9.65 -7.32
C TYR A 98 -4.76 10.68 -7.36
N TYR A 99 -4.28 11.06 -6.18
CA TYR A 99 -3.07 11.86 -6.01
C TYR A 99 -1.91 10.95 -5.64
N LEU A 100 -0.71 11.28 -6.12
CA LEU A 100 0.50 10.53 -5.80
C LEU A 100 1.22 11.17 -4.61
N CYS A 101 1.66 10.35 -3.65
CA CYS A 101 2.50 10.76 -2.54
C CYS A 101 3.74 9.87 -2.51
N PHE A 102 4.89 10.43 -2.88
CA PHE A 102 6.13 9.69 -3.03
C PHE A 102 7.28 10.41 -2.34
N PRO A 103 8.16 9.71 -1.61
CA PRO A 103 9.23 10.37 -0.87
C PRO A 103 10.30 10.96 -1.78
N THR A 104 10.98 12.00 -1.28
CA THR A 104 12.17 12.55 -1.94
C THR A 104 13.36 11.64 -1.71
N LYS A 105 14.38 11.73 -2.58
CA LYS A 105 15.61 10.95 -2.43
C LYS A 105 16.34 11.25 -1.12
N GLU A 106 16.28 12.49 -0.66
CA GLU A 106 16.93 12.94 0.56
C GLU A 106 16.33 12.30 1.81
N SER A 107 15.08 11.85 1.74
CA SER A 107 14.38 11.27 2.90
C SER A 107 14.53 9.76 3.02
N LEU A 108 15.24 9.08 2.12
CA LEU A 108 15.34 7.61 2.11
C LEU A 108 15.89 7.02 3.41
N LYS A 109 16.93 7.64 4.00
CA LYS A 109 17.50 7.15 5.27
C LYS A 109 16.49 7.20 6.40
N GLU A 110 15.65 8.24 6.41
CA GLU A 110 14.58 8.36 7.39
C GLU A 110 13.53 7.27 7.21
N TYR A 111 13.21 6.92 5.97
CA TYR A 111 12.27 5.85 5.66
C TYR A 111 12.81 4.48 6.09
N GLU A 112 14.11 4.23 5.91
CA GLU A 112 14.75 3.01 6.40
C GLU A 112 14.56 2.88 7.92
N LYS A 113 14.81 3.94 8.68
CA LYS A 113 14.58 3.96 10.13
C LYS A 113 13.12 3.68 10.48
N ARG A 114 12.18 4.24 9.73
CA ARG A 114 10.75 4.00 9.95
C ARG A 114 10.39 2.53 9.78
N PHE A 115 10.93 1.86 8.76
CA PHE A 115 10.68 0.44 8.52
C PHE A 115 11.23 -0.42 9.65
N VAL A 116 12.45 -0.13 10.10
CA VAL A 116 13.06 -0.84 11.24
C VAL A 116 12.21 -0.65 12.50
N ASN A 117 11.81 0.57 12.79
CA ASN A 117 11.00 0.89 13.97
C ASN A 117 9.61 0.26 13.93
N ARG A 118 9.06 0.01 12.74
CA ARG A 118 7.77 -0.67 12.55
C ARG A 118 7.88 -2.19 12.74
N GLY A 119 9.08 -2.73 12.86
CA GLY A 119 9.31 -4.17 12.99
C GLY A 119 9.27 -4.93 11.66
N ASN A 120 9.39 -4.25 10.53
CA ASN A 120 9.48 -4.91 9.23
C ASN A 120 10.74 -5.77 9.14
N ASN A 121 10.65 -6.93 8.48
CA ASN A 121 11.81 -7.78 8.32
C ASN A 121 12.79 -7.20 7.29
N LYS A 122 14.07 -7.67 7.36
CA LYS A 122 15.11 -7.16 6.49
C LYS A 122 14.83 -7.38 5.01
N GLU A 123 14.25 -8.53 4.65
CA GLU A 123 13.92 -8.85 3.26
C GLU A 123 12.93 -7.83 2.68
N TYR A 124 11.90 -7.47 3.46
CA TYR A 124 10.93 -6.44 3.08
C TYR A 124 11.61 -5.07 2.91
N ILE A 125 12.43 -4.66 3.88
CA ILE A 125 13.11 -3.36 3.86
C ILE A 125 14.02 -3.25 2.65
N ASP A 126 14.86 -4.26 2.40
CA ASP A 126 15.78 -4.28 1.27
C ASP A 126 15.02 -4.21 -0.07
N LYS A 127 13.92 -4.94 -0.19
CA LYS A 127 13.08 -4.95 -1.38
C LYS A 127 12.48 -3.57 -1.67
N VAL A 128 11.93 -2.92 -0.65
CA VAL A 128 11.30 -1.60 -0.81
C VAL A 128 12.34 -0.55 -1.16
N LEU A 129 13.46 -0.50 -0.43
CA LEU A 129 14.50 0.50 -0.67
C LEU A 129 15.19 0.30 -2.03
N SER A 130 15.47 -0.95 -2.42
CA SER A 130 16.11 -1.22 -3.72
C SER A 130 15.21 -0.90 -4.91
N SER A 131 13.89 -0.93 -4.73
CA SER A 131 12.95 -0.59 -5.79
C SER A 131 12.70 0.92 -5.93
N TYR A 132 13.19 1.72 -4.99
CA TYR A 132 12.89 3.15 -4.91
C TYR A 132 13.29 3.91 -6.17
N ASP A 133 14.56 3.80 -6.58
CA ASP A 133 15.08 4.54 -7.72
C ASP A 133 14.31 4.19 -9.00
N ARG A 134 14.04 2.92 -9.22
CA ARG A 134 13.27 2.47 -10.38
C ARG A 134 11.87 3.06 -10.38
N ARG A 135 11.18 3.04 -9.24
CA ARG A 135 9.82 3.58 -9.12
C ARG A 135 9.79 5.09 -9.19
N TYR A 136 10.81 5.75 -8.64
CA TYR A 136 10.93 7.20 -8.70
C TYR A 136 10.96 7.70 -10.15
N GLU A 137 11.70 7.01 -11.02
CA GLU A 137 11.77 7.37 -12.43
C GLU A 137 10.43 7.16 -13.18
N GLN A 138 9.56 6.29 -12.67
CA GLN A 138 8.25 6.00 -13.26
C GLN A 138 7.18 7.02 -12.87
N PHE A 139 7.42 7.83 -11.87
CA PHE A 139 6.52 8.87 -11.39
C PHE A 139 7.11 10.27 -11.65
#